data_c2e72f246722179395da97f7a159bd65
#
_entry.id   c2e72f246722179395da97f7a159bd65
#
_cell.length_a   1.000
_cell.length_b   1.000
_cell.length_c   1.000
_cell.angle_alpha   90.00
_cell.angle_beta   90.00
_cell.angle_gamma   90.00
#
_symmetry.space_group_name_H-M   'P 1'
#
loop_
_entity.id
_entity.type
_entity.pdbx_description
1 polymer ?
#
loop_
_entity_poly.entity_id
_entity_poly.type
_entity_poly.pdbx_seq_one_letter_code
_entity_poly.pdbx_strand_id
1 'polypeptide(L)'
;EILRCLVGSEMCIRDREKYHSYKGEVGKVAENILDRDFSTTAPMQKWTTDVSQFGFSWGKCYLSPILDMNTNEIISYDLSQSANMEQIQRMLAGAFTKFPSVDGLIFHSDQGWQYQHVYFRQALKDHKIIQSMSRKGNCYDNCIMETFFGRMKNEMFYGHEKEYSSFETFAKAVDGYINYYNNERIQEKTKWMPPTKFREASMCT
;
A
#
# COMPACT_ATOMS: atom_id res chain seq x y z
N GLU A 1 -24.31 10.53 16.81
CA GLU A 1 -24.27 9.06 16.94
C GLU A 1 -22.95 8.55 16.37
N ILE A 2 -22.10 8.09 17.29
CA ILE A 2 -20.76 7.60 17.01
C ILE A 2 -20.93 6.21 16.40
N LEU A 3 -20.72 6.07 15.10
CA LEU A 3 -20.60 4.77 14.44
C LEU A 3 -19.33 4.09 14.94
N ARG A 4 -19.53 3.12 15.82
CA ARG A 4 -18.50 2.24 16.36
C ARG A 4 -17.74 1.58 15.21
N CYS A 5 -16.49 1.92 15.07
CA CYS A 5 -15.51 1.15 14.33
C CYS A 5 -15.19 -0.13 15.13
N LEU A 6 -16.10 -1.11 15.10
CA LEU A 6 -16.02 -2.36 15.88
C LEU A 6 -15.29 -3.49 15.12
N VAL A 7 -14.56 -3.18 14.04
CA VAL A 7 -13.85 -4.20 13.26
C VAL A 7 -12.35 -4.27 13.59
N GLY A 8 -11.83 -3.27 14.32
CA GLY A 8 -10.38 -3.19 14.58
C GLY A 8 -9.87 -4.00 15.77
N SER A 9 -10.70 -4.34 16.75
CA SER A 9 -10.20 -4.87 18.03
C SER A 9 -10.02 -6.40 18.06
N GLU A 10 -10.78 -7.17 17.30
CA GLU A 10 -10.64 -8.64 17.31
C GLU A 10 -9.61 -9.16 16.32
N MET A 11 -9.34 -8.47 15.21
CA MET A 11 -8.28 -8.86 14.28
C MET A 11 -6.87 -8.65 14.83
N CYS A 12 -6.68 -7.67 15.74
CA CYS A 12 -5.39 -7.46 16.43
C CYS A 12 -5.07 -8.49 17.50
N ILE A 13 -6.03 -9.32 17.95
CA ILE A 13 -5.84 -10.26 19.07
C ILE A 13 -5.40 -11.65 18.59
N ARG A 14 -5.66 -12.03 17.32
CA ARG A 14 -5.32 -13.37 16.80
C ARG A 14 -3.93 -13.52 16.17
N ASP A 15 -3.29 -12.43 15.78
CA ASP A 15 -1.95 -12.46 15.15
C ASP A 15 -0.83 -12.03 16.12
N ARG A 16 -0.84 -12.54 17.36
CA ARG A 16 0.27 -12.35 18.30
C ARG A 16 1.38 -13.40 18.14
N GLU A 17 1.82 -13.68 16.95
CA GLU A 17 3.21 -14.06 16.76
C GLU A 17 4.02 -12.77 16.70
N LYS A 18 4.90 -12.57 17.70
CA LYS A 18 5.81 -11.41 17.75
C LYS A 18 6.60 -11.35 16.45
N TYR A 19 6.27 -10.40 15.59
CA TYR A 19 7.10 -10.05 14.45
C TYR A 19 8.49 -9.66 14.98
N HIS A 20 9.48 -10.54 14.79
CA HIS A 20 10.86 -10.22 15.10
C HIS A 20 11.42 -9.35 13.99
N SER A 21 11.46 -8.06 14.23
CA SER A 21 12.14 -7.11 13.37
C SER A 21 13.57 -7.58 13.08
N TYR A 22 13.93 -7.67 11.81
CA TYR A 22 15.28 -7.93 11.35
C TYR A 22 16.25 -6.94 12.03
N LYS A 23 17.24 -7.46 12.77
CA LYS A 23 18.33 -6.68 13.39
C LYS A 23 19.44 -6.44 12.34
N GLY A 24 19.11 -5.83 11.20
CA GLY A 24 20.09 -5.27 10.29
C GLY A 24 20.44 -3.84 10.71
N GLU A 25 21.34 -3.20 9.97
CA GLU A 25 21.74 -1.81 10.21
C GLU A 25 20.51 -0.93 10.46
N VAL A 26 20.52 -0.20 11.59
CA VAL A 26 19.40 0.67 11.97
C VAL A 26 19.27 1.74 10.88
N GLY A 27 18.27 1.58 10.02
CA GLY A 27 17.97 2.53 8.96
C GLY A 27 17.58 3.89 9.56
N LYS A 28 17.68 4.93 8.75
CA LYS A 28 17.27 6.27 9.19
C LYS A 28 15.77 6.42 9.05
N VAL A 29 15.08 6.68 10.15
CA VAL A 29 13.65 7.03 10.16
C VAL A 29 13.49 8.46 9.64
N ALA A 30 12.59 8.66 8.67
CA ALA A 30 12.21 9.98 8.19
C ALA A 30 11.16 10.61 9.11
N GLU A 31 11.05 11.93 9.05
CA GLU A 31 10.01 12.67 9.79
C GLU A 31 8.61 12.37 9.25
N ASN A 32 7.60 12.49 10.11
CA ASN A 32 6.20 12.42 9.70
C ASN A 32 5.76 13.77 9.13
N ILE A 33 6.02 13.97 7.84
CA ILE A 33 5.65 15.21 7.12
C ILE A 33 4.15 15.24 6.85
N LEU A 34 3.52 14.07 6.69
CA LEU A 34 2.10 13.97 6.41
C LEU A 34 1.23 14.45 7.57
N ASP A 35 1.65 14.18 8.80
CA ASP A 35 0.98 14.55 10.07
C ASP A 35 -0.55 14.41 10.04
N ARG A 36 -1.05 13.30 9.47
CA ARG A 36 -2.47 12.97 9.25
C ARG A 36 -3.22 13.91 8.30
N ASP A 37 -2.54 14.81 7.62
CA ASP A 37 -3.14 15.54 6.51
C ASP A 37 -3.11 14.69 5.25
N PHE A 38 -4.16 13.88 5.05
CA PHE A 38 -4.37 13.05 3.87
C PHE A 38 -5.05 13.81 2.72
N SER A 39 -5.33 15.10 2.92
CA SER A 39 -5.97 15.93 1.89
C SER A 39 -5.02 16.15 0.70
N THR A 40 -5.59 16.15 -0.48
CA THR A 40 -4.88 16.37 -1.74
C THR A 40 -5.78 17.17 -2.67
N THR A 41 -5.21 18.06 -3.45
CA THR A 41 -5.95 18.86 -4.44
C THR A 41 -5.88 18.28 -5.84
N ALA A 42 -4.89 17.44 -6.10
CA ALA A 42 -4.66 16.77 -7.39
C ALA A 42 -4.04 15.37 -7.20
N PRO A 43 -4.14 14.51 -8.23
CA PRO A 43 -3.38 13.26 -8.28
C PRO A 43 -1.86 13.47 -8.18
N MET A 44 -1.12 12.45 -7.79
CA MET A 44 0.36 12.43 -7.73
C MET A 44 0.98 13.44 -6.75
N GLN A 45 0.24 13.89 -5.75
CA GLN A 45 0.78 14.73 -4.67
C GLN A 45 1.26 13.92 -3.48
N LYS A 46 0.52 12.87 -3.12
CA LYS A 46 0.81 12.02 -1.97
C LYS A 46 0.55 10.56 -2.32
N TRP A 47 1.58 9.72 -2.18
CA TRP A 47 1.49 8.27 -2.26
C TRP A 47 1.66 7.64 -0.91
N THR A 48 1.07 6.46 -0.72
CA THR A 48 1.30 5.63 0.46
C THR A 48 1.56 4.19 0.07
N THR A 49 2.30 3.48 0.92
CA THR A 49 2.64 2.07 0.75
C THR A 49 2.68 1.35 2.09
N ASP A 50 2.46 0.06 2.05
CA ASP A 50 2.61 -0.86 3.16
C ASP A 50 2.75 -2.29 2.62
N VAL A 51 3.15 -3.25 3.45
CA VAL A 51 3.25 -4.66 3.07
C VAL A 51 2.26 -5.48 3.88
N SER A 52 1.37 -6.18 3.18
CA SER A 52 0.44 -7.11 3.84
C SER A 52 0.78 -8.56 3.52
N GLN A 53 0.75 -9.41 4.56
CA GLN A 53 0.94 -10.84 4.46
C GLN A 53 -0.39 -11.55 4.21
N PHE A 54 -0.35 -12.57 3.35
CA PHE A 54 -1.42 -13.55 3.12
C PHE A 54 -0.88 -14.95 3.45
N GLY A 55 -1.63 -15.70 4.25
CA GLY A 55 -1.24 -17.04 4.69
C GLY A 55 -2.08 -18.12 4.00
N PHE A 56 -1.43 -19.19 3.53
CA PHE A 56 -2.05 -20.32 2.84
C PHE A 56 -1.52 -21.65 3.43
N SER A 57 -2.17 -22.75 3.13
CA SER A 57 -1.69 -24.08 3.51
C SER A 57 -0.34 -24.44 2.87
N TRP A 58 -0.03 -23.87 1.71
CA TRP A 58 1.22 -24.10 0.97
C TRP A 58 2.31 -23.05 1.24
N GLY A 59 2.03 -21.98 1.98
CA GLY A 59 3.03 -20.98 2.31
C GLY A 59 2.46 -19.60 2.59
N LYS A 60 3.26 -18.57 2.37
CA LYS A 60 2.92 -17.18 2.59
C LYS A 60 3.23 -16.34 1.36
N CYS A 61 2.44 -15.28 1.15
CA CYS A 61 2.71 -14.24 0.17
C CYS A 61 2.67 -12.87 0.82
N TYR A 62 3.38 -11.95 0.23
CA TYR A 62 3.47 -10.56 0.66
C TYR A 62 3.12 -9.66 -0.51
N LEU A 63 2.12 -8.82 -0.34
CA LEU A 63 1.70 -7.81 -1.32
C LEU A 63 2.19 -6.44 -0.86
N SER A 64 2.92 -5.75 -1.73
CA SER A 64 3.40 -4.39 -1.51
C SER A 64 2.87 -3.47 -2.60
N PRO A 65 1.76 -2.75 -2.39
CA PRO A 65 1.21 -1.78 -3.34
C PRO A 65 1.65 -0.36 -3.02
N ILE A 66 1.66 0.50 -4.04
CA ILE A 66 1.68 1.96 -3.92
C ILE A 66 0.29 2.48 -4.27
N LEU A 67 -0.28 3.28 -3.40
CA LEU A 67 -1.60 3.88 -3.57
C LEU A 67 -1.50 5.40 -3.63
N ASP A 68 -2.13 6.02 -4.63
CA ASP A 68 -2.29 7.49 -4.70
C ASP A 68 -3.40 7.95 -3.75
N MET A 69 -3.08 8.87 -2.85
CA MET A 69 -4.00 9.31 -1.81
C MET A 69 -5.15 10.18 -2.34
N ASN A 70 -5.03 10.77 -3.52
CA ASN A 70 -6.10 11.56 -4.13
C ASN A 70 -7.16 10.63 -4.77
N THR A 71 -6.70 9.75 -5.63
CA THR A 71 -7.56 8.94 -6.49
C THR A 71 -7.90 7.58 -5.90
N ASN A 72 -7.20 7.15 -4.85
CA ASN A 72 -7.16 5.77 -4.35
C ASN A 72 -6.69 4.74 -5.40
N GLU A 73 -6.09 5.16 -6.51
CA GLU A 73 -5.55 4.25 -7.53
C GLU A 73 -4.35 3.47 -6.98
N ILE A 74 -4.31 2.18 -7.22
CA ILE A 74 -3.08 1.39 -7.05
C ILE A 74 -2.18 1.70 -8.25
N ILE A 75 -1.13 2.46 -7.99
CA ILE A 75 -0.17 2.95 -8.99
C ILE A 75 0.70 1.82 -9.51
N SER A 76 1.22 1.03 -8.59
CA SER A 76 2.07 -0.14 -8.82
C SER A 76 1.94 -1.09 -7.65
N TYR A 77 2.31 -2.34 -7.83
CA TYR A 77 2.38 -3.34 -6.76
C TYR A 77 3.37 -4.44 -7.13
N ASP A 78 3.79 -5.19 -6.13
CA ASP A 78 4.53 -6.45 -6.31
C ASP A 78 4.02 -7.49 -5.33
N LEU A 79 3.79 -8.71 -5.82
CA LEU A 79 3.43 -9.88 -5.02
C LEU A 79 4.62 -10.83 -4.99
N SER A 80 5.06 -11.22 -3.79
CA SER A 80 6.22 -12.10 -3.60
C SER A 80 5.98 -13.12 -2.51
N GLN A 81 6.67 -14.26 -2.59
CA GLN A 81 6.70 -15.26 -1.50
C GLN A 81 7.63 -14.87 -0.35
N SER A 82 8.42 -13.82 -0.53
CA SER A 82 9.37 -13.32 0.48
C SER A 82 9.26 -11.80 0.58
N ALA A 83 9.12 -11.27 1.80
CA ALA A 83 9.22 -9.84 2.07
C ALA A 83 10.71 -9.44 2.06
N ASN A 84 11.24 -9.12 0.90
CA ASN A 84 12.62 -8.75 0.69
C ASN A 84 12.75 -7.41 -0.06
N MET A 85 13.97 -6.91 -0.19
CA MET A 85 14.24 -5.63 -0.85
C MET A 85 13.96 -5.67 -2.36
N GLU A 86 14.09 -6.83 -2.98
CA GLU A 86 13.78 -7.02 -4.41
C GLU A 86 12.30 -6.79 -4.72
N GLN A 87 11.41 -7.18 -3.80
CA GLN A 87 9.98 -6.86 -3.89
C GLN A 87 9.76 -5.35 -3.98
N ILE A 88 10.38 -4.60 -3.09
CA ILE A 88 10.26 -3.14 -3.04
C ILE A 88 10.86 -2.50 -4.30
N GLN A 89 11.97 -3.04 -4.81
CA GLN A 89 12.59 -2.58 -6.05
C GLN A 89 11.66 -2.72 -7.25
N ARG A 90 11.03 -3.90 -7.43
CA ARG A 90 10.08 -4.13 -8.53
C ARG A 90 8.85 -3.24 -8.43
N MET A 91 8.31 -3.07 -7.21
CA MET A 91 7.19 -2.17 -6.95
C MET A 91 7.53 -0.71 -7.34
N LEU A 92 8.69 -0.19 -6.91
CA LEU A 92 9.12 1.17 -7.25
C LEU A 92 9.39 1.32 -8.75
N ALA A 93 10.06 0.34 -9.38
CA ALA A 93 10.32 0.36 -10.82
C ALA A 93 9.04 0.43 -11.64
N GLY A 94 8.00 -0.32 -11.25
CA GLY A 94 6.68 -0.25 -11.87
C GLY A 94 6.05 1.13 -11.76
N ALA A 95 6.12 1.76 -10.58
CA ALA A 95 5.59 3.10 -10.34
C ALA A 95 6.31 4.16 -11.19
N PHE A 96 7.65 4.15 -11.20
CA PHE A 96 8.45 5.13 -11.94
C PHE A 96 8.42 4.92 -13.45
N THR A 97 8.18 3.69 -13.91
CA THR A 97 7.91 3.42 -15.33
C THR A 97 6.57 4.03 -15.76
N LYS A 98 5.54 3.90 -14.94
CA LYS A 98 4.20 4.45 -15.21
C LYS A 98 4.16 5.97 -15.09
N PHE A 99 4.86 6.53 -14.09
CA PHE A 99 4.92 7.96 -13.79
C PHE A 99 6.38 8.40 -13.54
N PRO A 100 7.12 8.72 -14.61
CA PRO A 100 8.55 9.02 -14.50
C PRO A 100 8.84 10.40 -13.87
N SER A 101 7.88 11.31 -13.87
CA SER A 101 8.02 12.66 -13.31
C SER A 101 7.02 12.88 -12.19
N VAL A 102 7.50 12.82 -10.94
CA VAL A 102 6.73 12.97 -9.71
C VAL A 102 7.46 13.88 -8.71
N ASP A 103 8.09 14.93 -9.22
CA ASP A 103 8.89 15.87 -8.44
C ASP A 103 8.07 16.50 -7.30
N GLY A 104 8.58 16.42 -6.07
CA GLY A 104 7.92 16.99 -4.88
C GLY A 104 6.79 16.15 -4.29
N LEU A 105 6.48 14.97 -4.87
CA LEU A 105 5.53 14.03 -4.29
C LEU A 105 5.95 13.62 -2.88
N ILE A 106 4.99 13.54 -1.96
CA ILE A 106 5.22 12.97 -0.62
C ILE A 106 4.92 11.47 -0.66
N PHE A 107 5.91 10.65 -0.32
CA PHE A 107 5.75 9.20 -0.25
C PHE A 107 5.75 8.74 1.21
N HIS A 108 4.59 8.32 1.69
CA HIS A 108 4.36 7.93 3.06
C HIS A 108 4.39 6.41 3.25
N SER A 109 4.99 5.97 4.36
CA SER A 109 5.02 4.57 4.76
C SER A 109 5.02 4.42 6.28
N ASP A 110 4.87 3.20 6.77
CA ASP A 110 5.23 2.87 8.15
C ASP A 110 6.76 2.91 8.36
N GLN A 111 7.21 2.57 9.58
CA GLN A 111 8.63 2.46 9.91
C GLN A 111 9.20 1.07 9.61
N GLY A 112 8.68 0.33 8.64
CA GLY A 112 9.23 -0.95 8.21
C GLY A 112 10.69 -0.83 7.77
N TRP A 113 11.49 -1.87 8.04
CA TRP A 113 12.93 -1.88 7.73
C TRP A 113 13.23 -1.60 6.25
N GLN A 114 12.35 -2.07 5.34
CA GLN A 114 12.47 -1.90 3.90
C GLN A 114 12.43 -0.42 3.49
N TYR A 115 11.63 0.40 4.17
CA TYR A 115 11.49 1.83 3.88
C TYR A 115 12.59 2.68 4.52
N GLN A 116 13.31 2.13 5.51
CA GLN A 116 14.49 2.73 6.13
C GLN A 116 15.77 2.39 5.37
N HIS A 117 15.73 1.40 4.47
CA HIS A 117 16.88 0.92 3.72
C HIS A 117 17.44 1.99 2.77
N VAL A 118 18.77 2.03 2.64
CA VAL A 118 19.48 3.03 1.81
C VAL A 118 18.98 3.05 0.37
N TYR A 119 18.71 1.88 -0.21
CA TYR A 119 18.20 1.78 -1.58
C TYR A 119 16.85 2.52 -1.75
N PHE A 120 15.86 2.28 -0.88
CA PHE A 120 14.57 2.93 -0.95
C PHE A 120 14.71 4.45 -0.87
N ARG A 121 15.49 4.93 0.11
CA ARG A 121 15.75 6.36 0.31
C ARG A 121 16.43 7.01 -0.89
N GLN A 122 17.42 6.30 -1.49
CA GLN A 122 18.13 6.79 -2.67
C GLN A 122 17.19 6.85 -3.88
N ALA A 123 16.39 5.80 -4.11
CA ALA A 123 15.41 5.76 -5.20
C ALA A 123 14.40 6.94 -5.10
N LEU A 124 13.90 7.25 -3.91
CA LEU A 124 13.03 8.42 -3.72
C LEU A 124 13.75 9.74 -4.01
N LYS A 125 15.01 9.87 -3.53
CA LYS A 125 15.82 11.07 -3.74
C LYS A 125 16.11 11.30 -5.23
N ASP A 126 16.43 10.25 -5.98
CA ASP A 126 16.74 10.32 -7.41
C ASP A 126 15.52 10.81 -8.23
N HIS A 127 14.30 10.54 -7.75
CA HIS A 127 13.05 11.02 -8.32
C HIS A 127 12.53 12.29 -7.63
N LYS A 128 13.31 12.95 -6.77
CA LYS A 128 12.95 14.16 -5.99
C LYS A 128 11.68 14.02 -5.18
N ILE A 129 11.42 12.81 -4.70
CA ILE A 129 10.29 12.46 -3.84
C ILE A 129 10.66 12.71 -2.39
N ILE A 130 9.73 13.25 -1.62
CA ILE A 130 9.88 13.54 -0.19
C ILE A 130 9.39 12.33 0.60
N GLN A 131 10.30 11.70 1.35
CA GLN A 131 9.93 10.59 2.22
C GLN A 131 9.25 11.09 3.49
N SER A 132 8.12 10.45 3.85
CA SER A 132 7.42 10.64 5.13
C SER A 132 7.18 9.29 5.78
N MET A 133 7.32 9.20 7.12
CA MET A 133 7.07 7.96 7.85
C MET A 133 6.09 8.18 9.00
N SER A 134 5.20 7.23 9.22
CA SER A 134 4.28 7.24 10.34
C SER A 134 5.03 7.22 11.69
N ARG A 135 4.39 7.71 12.73
CA ARG A 135 4.90 7.59 14.10
C ARG A 135 4.89 6.13 14.54
N LYS A 136 5.88 5.72 15.32
CA LYS A 136 6.01 4.34 15.79
C LYS A 136 4.75 3.89 16.56
N GLY A 137 4.16 2.79 16.13
CA GLY A 137 2.99 2.19 16.77
C GLY A 137 1.68 2.98 16.59
N ASN A 138 1.61 3.91 15.64
CA ASN A 138 0.43 4.72 15.38
C ASN A 138 -0.25 4.31 14.06
N CYS A 139 -1.23 3.40 14.16
CA CYS A 139 -1.99 2.90 13.01
C CYS A 139 -2.79 4.00 12.29
N TYR A 140 -3.20 5.07 12.98
CA TYR A 140 -3.93 6.17 12.36
C TYR A 140 -3.14 6.91 11.27
N ASP A 141 -1.81 6.85 11.33
CA ASP A 141 -0.95 7.49 10.35
C ASP A 141 -0.90 6.70 9.01
N ASN A 142 -1.35 5.43 8.98
CA ASN A 142 -1.38 4.57 7.77
C ASN A 142 -2.79 4.04 7.42
N CYS A 143 -3.84 4.71 7.89
CA CYS A 143 -5.24 4.24 7.79
C CYS A 143 -5.73 4.03 6.35
N ILE A 144 -5.16 4.71 5.37
CA ILE A 144 -5.53 4.55 3.94
C ILE A 144 -5.14 3.16 3.46
N MET A 145 -3.91 2.71 3.75
CA MET A 145 -3.45 1.37 3.38
C MET A 145 -4.18 0.28 4.15
N GLU A 146 -4.43 0.48 5.45
CA GLU A 146 -5.26 -0.44 6.25
C GLU A 146 -6.66 -0.60 5.65
N THR A 147 -7.27 0.50 5.20
CA THR A 147 -8.58 0.49 4.54
C THR A 147 -8.54 -0.28 3.22
N PHE A 148 -7.51 -0.07 2.39
CA PHE A 148 -7.33 -0.81 1.15
C PHE A 148 -7.17 -2.31 1.41
N PHE A 149 -6.25 -2.70 2.28
CA PHE A 149 -6.03 -4.11 2.61
C PHE A 149 -7.25 -4.77 3.26
N GLY A 150 -7.95 -4.06 4.14
CA GLY A 150 -9.19 -4.55 4.75
C GLY A 150 -10.25 -4.86 3.68
N ARG A 151 -10.45 -3.97 2.72
CA ARG A 151 -11.37 -4.19 1.59
C ARG A 151 -10.93 -5.37 0.73
N MET A 152 -9.69 -5.38 0.27
CA MET A 152 -9.14 -6.45 -0.55
C MET A 152 -9.30 -7.82 0.12
N LYS A 153 -8.92 -7.92 1.40
CA LYS A 153 -9.04 -9.18 2.14
C LYS A 153 -10.49 -9.64 2.29
N ASN A 154 -11.42 -8.72 2.54
CA ASN A 154 -12.84 -9.06 2.65
C ASN A 154 -13.48 -9.40 1.31
N GLU A 155 -13.06 -8.75 0.22
CA GLU A 155 -13.68 -8.92 -1.10
C GLU A 155 -13.12 -10.13 -1.87
N MET A 156 -11.87 -10.56 -1.62
CA MET A 156 -11.26 -11.63 -2.42
C MET A 156 -10.51 -12.70 -1.63
N PHE A 157 -10.22 -12.51 -0.34
CA PHE A 157 -9.36 -13.44 0.38
C PHE A 157 -10.10 -14.24 1.46
N TYR A 158 -10.73 -13.57 2.41
CA TYR A 158 -11.37 -14.24 3.55
C TYR A 158 -12.54 -15.13 3.09
N GLY A 159 -12.45 -16.41 3.45
CA GLY A 159 -13.40 -17.44 3.05
C GLY A 159 -13.06 -18.13 1.72
N HIS A 160 -12.10 -17.59 0.96
CA HIS A 160 -11.64 -18.10 -0.33
C HIS A 160 -10.22 -18.66 -0.30
N GLU A 161 -9.57 -18.74 0.88
CA GLU A 161 -8.16 -19.13 1.01
C GLU A 161 -7.86 -20.49 0.38
N LYS A 162 -8.85 -21.41 0.41
CA LYS A 162 -8.73 -22.77 -0.14
C LYS A 162 -8.80 -22.82 -1.67
N GLU A 163 -9.32 -21.80 -2.31
CA GLU A 163 -9.42 -21.71 -3.77
C GLU A 163 -8.05 -21.38 -4.40
N TYR A 164 -7.15 -20.79 -3.63
CA TYR A 164 -5.80 -20.45 -4.06
C TYR A 164 -4.83 -21.60 -3.76
N SER A 165 -4.77 -22.55 -4.68
CA SER A 165 -3.98 -23.76 -4.52
C SER A 165 -2.47 -23.57 -4.70
N SER A 166 -2.03 -22.45 -5.29
CA SER A 166 -0.62 -22.11 -5.55
C SER A 166 -0.40 -20.61 -5.58
N PHE A 167 0.88 -20.22 -5.58
CA PHE A 167 1.29 -18.82 -5.76
C PHE A 167 0.75 -18.23 -7.05
N GLU A 168 0.84 -18.95 -8.16
CA GLU A 168 0.41 -18.49 -9.48
C GLU A 168 -1.11 -18.26 -9.54
N THR A 169 -1.88 -19.13 -8.88
CA THR A 169 -3.34 -18.96 -8.78
C THR A 169 -3.70 -17.71 -8.00
N PHE A 170 -3.02 -17.49 -6.86
CA PHE A 170 -3.24 -16.29 -6.06
C PHE A 170 -2.74 -15.03 -6.78
N ALA A 171 -1.59 -15.08 -7.46
CA ALA A 171 -1.07 -13.95 -8.23
C ALA A 171 -2.08 -13.49 -9.31
N LYS A 172 -2.65 -14.43 -10.07
CA LYS A 172 -3.71 -14.10 -11.06
C LYS A 172 -4.94 -13.45 -10.41
N ALA A 173 -5.34 -13.93 -9.23
CA ALA A 173 -6.46 -13.36 -8.51
C ALA A 173 -6.16 -11.94 -8.02
N VAL A 174 -4.94 -11.67 -7.52
CA VAL A 174 -4.48 -10.34 -7.14
C VAL A 174 -4.46 -9.39 -8.34
N ASP A 175 -3.91 -9.84 -9.47
CA ASP A 175 -3.89 -9.05 -10.71
C ASP A 175 -5.32 -8.70 -11.17
N GLY A 176 -6.22 -9.68 -11.17
CA GLY A 176 -7.63 -9.48 -11.50
C GLY A 176 -8.32 -8.51 -10.54
N TYR A 177 -8.07 -8.66 -9.24
CA TYR A 177 -8.66 -7.78 -8.23
C TYR A 177 -8.16 -6.34 -8.36
N ILE A 178 -6.86 -6.12 -8.54
CA ILE A 178 -6.31 -4.77 -8.67
C ILE A 178 -6.79 -4.12 -9.97
N ASN A 179 -6.90 -4.89 -11.05
CA ASN A 179 -7.51 -4.37 -12.28
C ASN A 179 -8.97 -3.95 -12.07
N TYR A 180 -9.80 -4.79 -11.45
CA TYR A 180 -11.17 -4.46 -11.07
C TYR A 180 -11.22 -3.24 -10.16
N TYR A 181 -10.39 -3.20 -9.10
CA TYR A 181 -10.34 -2.11 -8.14
C TYR A 181 -10.04 -0.76 -8.80
N ASN A 182 -9.07 -0.73 -9.72
CA ASN A 182 -8.65 0.50 -10.39
C ASN A 182 -9.63 0.96 -11.48
N ASN A 183 -10.23 0.03 -12.23
CA ASN A 183 -10.92 0.36 -13.49
C ASN A 183 -12.45 0.20 -13.42
N GLU A 184 -12.98 -0.53 -12.45
CA GLU A 184 -14.41 -0.87 -12.38
C GLU A 184 -15.04 -0.53 -11.03
N ARG A 185 -14.29 -0.70 -9.92
CA ARG A 185 -14.80 -0.48 -8.57
C ARG A 185 -15.05 1.00 -8.29
N ILE A 186 -16.33 1.40 -8.25
CA ILE A 186 -16.73 2.77 -7.89
C ILE A 186 -16.49 3.06 -6.40
N GLN A 187 -16.14 4.30 -6.07
CA GLN A 187 -15.89 4.75 -4.70
C GLN A 187 -16.51 6.13 -4.48
N GLU A 188 -17.07 6.36 -3.29
CA GLU A 188 -17.66 7.65 -2.94
C GLU A 188 -16.63 8.78 -2.98
N LYS A 189 -15.43 8.55 -2.43
CA LYS A 189 -14.31 9.51 -2.43
C LYS A 189 -13.95 10.01 -3.82
N THR A 190 -14.07 9.16 -4.83
CA THR A 190 -13.77 9.48 -6.24
C THR A 190 -15.04 9.88 -7.03
N LYS A 191 -16.02 10.47 -6.35
CA LYS A 191 -17.30 10.91 -6.94
C LYS A 191 -18.00 9.79 -7.71
N TRP A 192 -18.02 8.58 -7.16
CA TRP A 192 -18.62 7.38 -7.74
C TRP A 192 -17.98 6.93 -9.06
N MET A 193 -16.74 7.34 -9.32
CA MET A 193 -15.93 6.85 -10.43
C MET A 193 -14.92 5.80 -9.95
N PRO A 194 -14.49 4.87 -10.82
CA PRO A 194 -13.31 4.07 -10.57
C PRO A 194 -12.04 4.95 -10.46
N PRO A 195 -11.04 4.56 -9.66
CA PRO A 195 -9.82 5.33 -9.42
C PRO A 195 -9.13 5.86 -10.68
N THR A 196 -8.93 5.01 -11.70
CA THR A 196 -8.27 5.40 -12.95
C THR A 196 -9.05 6.48 -13.70
N LYS A 197 -10.38 6.31 -13.82
CA LYS A 197 -11.25 7.30 -14.50
C LYS A 197 -11.28 8.63 -13.75
N PHE A 198 -11.29 8.58 -12.43
CA PHE A 198 -11.23 9.79 -11.61
C PHE A 198 -9.90 10.53 -11.81
N ARG A 199 -8.76 9.80 -11.85
CA ARG A 199 -7.45 10.40 -12.16
C ARG A 199 -7.46 11.08 -13.52
N GLU A 200 -7.90 10.40 -14.57
CA GLU A 200 -7.97 10.92 -15.93
C GLU A 200 -8.82 12.21 -16.00
N ALA A 201 -10.01 12.19 -15.40
CA ALA A 201 -10.88 13.37 -15.33
C ALA A 201 -10.24 14.53 -14.57
N SER A 202 -9.48 14.24 -13.49
CA SER A 202 -8.81 15.26 -12.68
C SER A 202 -7.57 15.86 -13.33
N MET A 203 -6.96 15.19 -14.29
CA MET A 203 -5.78 15.67 -15.03
C MET A 203 -6.15 16.45 -16.31
N CYS A 204 -7.40 16.38 -16.75
CA CYS A 204 -7.92 17.11 -17.93
C CYS A 204 -8.51 18.47 -17.56
N THR A 205 -8.51 18.84 -16.28
CA THR A 205 -9.04 20.12 -15.79
C THR A 205 -7.90 21.09 -15.47
#